data_d610bef1d4113b5d8d3eb93de45b0b87
#
_entry.id   d610bef1d4113b5d8d3eb93de45b0b87
#
_cell.length_a   1.000
_cell.length_b   1.000
_cell.length_c   1.000
_cell.angle_alpha   90.00
_cell.angle_beta   90.00
_cell.angle_gamma   90.00
#
_symmetry.space_group_name_H-M   'P 1'
#
loop_
_entity.id
_entity.type
_entity.pdbx_description
1 polymer ?
#
loop_
_entity_poly.entity_id
_entity_poly.type
_entity_poly.pdbx_seq_one_letter_code
_entity_poly.pdbx_strand_id
1 'polypeptide(L)'
;MNKISLIIQREYLSRVKKKSFVIMTILGPLLMAAAMIVPIWLSQLKNEKLDVEVIDETSIFLNKLEESGNIHFNYSLSPVDTAKKRFFKQNDFNAILYIPRTVLTSPEGIFLYYKKEPGLLTKTYIEKQIQKELEKSKLRSSGIDDKLISAIKSNVSITTVDIDENGYEKQSSQELAMIVGYAGGFIIYMFIFLYGAQVMRGVIEEKTNRIIEVMISSVKPFQLMMGKIIGIALVGLTQFLLWVILTFTITTAVNGVLLNNKYSSENLKQALEQGGDNMNQNEKATVKNMGDMMGAIEQINFVLIIGCFLFYFLGGYLLYSALFAAVGSAVDNEADTQQFMLPVSIPLIIGIVMMQYVINNPEGSMAFWFSIIPFTSPIVMMARIPFGIEPWELMLSMVALVLGFIGVTWLAGRIYRTGILMYGKKVNYKELWKWLFYKG
;
A
#
# COMPACT_ATOMS: atom_id res chain seq x y z
N MET A 1 -36.84 22.26 -11.04
CA MET A 1 -35.62 21.50 -10.69
C MET A 1 -34.97 20.97 -11.97
N ASN A 2 -33.68 21.05 -12.06
CA ASN A 2 -32.95 20.53 -13.22
C ASN A 2 -33.05 18.98 -13.24
N LYS A 3 -33.45 18.40 -14.37
CA LYS A 3 -33.64 16.94 -14.52
C LYS A 3 -32.41 16.13 -14.09
N ILE A 4 -31.22 16.65 -14.32
CA ILE A 4 -29.95 16.05 -13.89
C ILE A 4 -29.87 15.97 -12.36
N SER A 5 -30.27 17.05 -11.66
CA SER A 5 -30.23 17.09 -10.17
C SER A 5 -31.14 16.02 -9.54
N LEU A 6 -32.29 15.75 -10.14
CA LEU A 6 -33.19 14.68 -9.67
C LEU A 6 -32.58 13.29 -9.84
N ILE A 7 -31.87 13.05 -10.96
CA ILE A 7 -31.17 11.79 -11.21
C ILE A 7 -30.03 11.63 -10.19
N ILE A 8 -29.23 12.67 -9.98
CA ILE A 8 -28.14 12.68 -8.98
C ILE A 8 -28.68 12.33 -7.59
N GLN A 9 -29.76 13.01 -7.16
CA GLN A 9 -30.36 12.77 -5.86
C GLN A 9 -30.87 11.33 -5.72
N ARG A 10 -31.53 10.79 -6.74
CA ARG A 10 -32.01 9.41 -6.77
C ARG A 10 -30.84 8.41 -6.66
N GLU A 11 -29.81 8.58 -7.49
CA GLU A 11 -28.65 7.69 -7.51
C GLU A 11 -27.89 7.72 -6.17
N TYR A 12 -27.70 8.91 -5.59
CA TYR A 12 -27.04 9.10 -4.31
C TYR A 12 -27.84 8.44 -3.17
N LEU A 13 -29.11 8.83 -2.99
CA LEU A 13 -29.92 8.35 -1.87
C LEU A 13 -30.19 6.85 -1.93
N SER A 14 -30.40 6.29 -3.14
CA SER A 14 -30.65 4.86 -3.32
C SER A 14 -29.46 3.99 -2.93
N ARG A 15 -28.23 4.53 -2.96
CA ARG A 15 -26.99 3.81 -2.61
C ARG A 15 -26.56 4.03 -1.17
N VAL A 16 -26.58 5.28 -0.69
CA VAL A 16 -26.18 5.60 0.70
C VAL A 16 -27.10 4.96 1.73
N LYS A 17 -28.39 4.79 1.40
CA LYS A 17 -29.37 4.10 2.27
C LYS A 17 -29.24 2.57 2.27
N LYS A 18 -28.46 1.96 1.37
CA LYS A 18 -28.28 0.50 1.36
C LYS A 18 -27.46 0.03 2.57
N LYS A 19 -27.90 -1.05 3.20
CA LYS A 19 -27.14 -1.68 4.31
C LYS A 19 -25.70 -2.00 3.94
N SER A 20 -25.46 -2.43 2.69
CA SER A 20 -24.14 -2.71 2.16
C SER A 20 -23.20 -1.49 2.18
N PHE A 21 -23.73 -0.28 1.92
CA PHE A 21 -22.94 0.95 2.02
C PHE A 21 -22.47 1.20 3.45
N VAL A 22 -23.38 1.10 4.42
CA VAL A 22 -23.04 1.31 5.84
C VAL A 22 -22.00 0.28 6.32
N ILE A 23 -22.22 -0.99 5.95
CA ILE A 23 -21.27 -2.08 6.31
C ILE A 23 -19.88 -1.80 5.72
N MET A 24 -19.79 -1.49 4.43
CA MET A 24 -18.52 -1.19 3.76
C MET A 24 -17.84 0.08 4.28
N THR A 25 -18.63 1.07 4.69
CA THR A 25 -18.11 2.30 5.28
C THR A 25 -17.43 2.06 6.63
N ILE A 26 -17.96 1.16 7.44
CA ILE A 26 -17.38 0.80 8.74
C ILE A 26 -16.26 -0.23 8.57
N LEU A 27 -16.46 -1.22 7.71
CA LEU A 27 -15.54 -2.33 7.50
C LEU A 27 -14.19 -1.86 6.91
N GLY A 28 -14.20 -0.89 6.00
CA GLY A 28 -12.99 -0.37 5.36
C GLY A 28 -11.96 0.16 6.36
N PRO A 29 -12.25 1.19 7.16
CA PRO A 29 -11.34 1.71 8.18
C PRO A 29 -10.97 0.66 9.24
N LEU A 30 -11.90 -0.23 9.60
CA LEU A 30 -11.64 -1.29 10.57
C LEU A 30 -10.64 -2.31 10.03
N LEU A 31 -10.74 -2.71 8.77
CA LEU A 31 -9.77 -3.58 8.11
C LEU A 31 -8.40 -2.88 7.94
N MET A 32 -8.39 -1.58 7.62
CA MET A 32 -7.14 -0.81 7.55
C MET A 32 -6.47 -0.72 8.92
N ALA A 33 -7.22 -0.40 9.97
CA ALA A 33 -6.72 -0.38 11.34
C ALA A 33 -6.24 -1.78 11.77
N ALA A 34 -7.01 -2.83 11.48
CA ALA A 34 -6.63 -4.21 11.77
C ALA A 34 -5.34 -4.61 11.04
N ALA A 35 -5.17 -4.24 9.77
CA ALA A 35 -3.96 -4.51 9.01
C ALA A 35 -2.71 -3.86 9.63
N MET A 36 -2.85 -2.74 10.33
CA MET A 36 -1.76 -2.10 11.07
C MET A 36 -1.54 -2.70 12.45
N ILE A 37 -2.61 -2.97 13.19
CA ILE A 37 -2.55 -3.40 14.60
C ILE A 37 -2.27 -4.90 14.72
N VAL A 38 -2.88 -5.75 13.86
CA VAL A 38 -2.76 -7.22 13.97
C VAL A 38 -1.32 -7.71 13.85
N PRO A 39 -0.46 -7.23 12.93
CA PRO A 39 0.95 -7.64 12.89
C PRO A 39 1.70 -7.27 14.18
N ILE A 40 1.45 -6.07 14.73
CA ILE A 40 2.06 -5.63 16.00
C ILE A 40 1.58 -6.50 17.15
N TRP A 41 0.28 -6.77 17.21
CA TRP A 41 -0.30 -7.64 18.22
C TRP A 41 0.20 -9.09 18.11
N LEU A 42 0.27 -9.64 16.88
CA LEU A 42 0.84 -10.97 16.63
C LEU A 42 2.33 -11.06 17.02
N SER A 43 3.10 -9.98 16.83
CA SER A 43 4.50 -9.95 17.25
C SER A 43 4.67 -9.95 18.77
N GLN A 44 3.65 -9.52 19.52
CA GLN A 44 3.61 -9.54 21.00
C GLN A 44 3.08 -10.85 21.57
N LEU A 45 2.34 -11.64 20.77
CA LEU A 45 1.97 -12.99 21.18
C LEU A 45 3.26 -13.77 21.39
N LYS A 46 3.41 -14.39 22.57
CA LYS A 46 4.57 -15.24 22.91
C LYS A 46 4.74 -16.26 21.79
N ASN A 47 5.74 -16.04 20.94
CA ASN A 47 6.19 -17.09 20.05
C ASN A 47 6.56 -18.31 20.89
N GLU A 48 6.23 -19.52 20.42
CA GLU A 48 6.62 -20.76 21.08
C GLU A 48 8.12 -20.67 21.40
N LYS A 49 8.51 -20.96 22.63
CA LYS A 49 9.92 -20.98 23.02
C LYS A 49 10.64 -21.99 22.12
N LEU A 50 11.65 -21.52 21.45
CA LEU A 50 12.49 -22.34 20.59
C LEU A 50 13.78 -22.67 21.36
N ASP A 51 13.82 -23.85 21.95
CA ASP A 51 15.01 -24.38 22.57
C ASP A 51 15.87 -25.05 21.51
N VAL A 52 17.04 -24.46 21.23
CA VAL A 52 17.98 -24.88 20.20
C VAL A 52 19.18 -25.53 20.85
N GLU A 53 19.40 -26.83 20.57
CA GLU A 53 20.66 -27.51 20.95
C GLU A 53 21.75 -27.09 19.95
N VAL A 54 22.78 -26.40 20.44
CA VAL A 54 23.92 -25.95 19.62
C VAL A 54 25.06 -26.93 19.73
N ILE A 55 25.47 -27.49 18.61
CA ILE A 55 26.63 -28.37 18.48
C ILE A 55 27.68 -27.61 17.68
N ASP A 56 28.63 -27.02 18.39
CA ASP A 56 29.71 -26.21 17.80
C ASP A 56 31.04 -26.96 17.87
N GLU A 57 31.49 -27.44 16.72
CA GLU A 57 32.80 -28.13 16.63
C GLU A 57 34.00 -27.20 16.70
N THR A 58 33.75 -25.88 16.56
CA THR A 58 34.82 -24.87 16.56
C THR A 58 35.10 -24.32 17.96
N SER A 59 34.14 -24.48 18.88
CA SER A 59 34.11 -23.86 20.20
C SER A 59 34.16 -22.32 20.19
N ILE A 60 33.99 -21.70 19.03
CA ILE A 60 34.02 -20.23 18.87
C ILE A 60 32.74 -19.59 19.33
N PHE A 61 31.61 -20.28 19.10
CA PHE A 61 30.27 -19.75 19.36
C PHE A 61 29.76 -20.11 20.77
N LEU A 62 30.53 -20.85 21.55
CA LEU A 62 30.11 -21.33 22.86
C LEU A 62 29.71 -20.16 23.78
N ASN A 63 28.46 -20.12 24.22
CA ASN A 63 27.86 -19.07 25.06
C ASN A 63 27.99 -17.64 24.49
N LYS A 64 28.11 -17.48 23.18
CA LYS A 64 28.22 -16.16 22.53
C LYS A 64 27.01 -15.79 21.68
N LEU A 65 26.16 -16.74 21.33
CA LEU A 65 24.92 -16.44 20.64
C LEU A 65 23.97 -15.76 21.61
N GLU A 66 23.55 -14.54 21.30
CA GLU A 66 22.63 -13.78 22.14
C GLU A 66 21.25 -14.41 22.10
N GLU A 67 20.67 -14.67 23.28
CA GLU A 67 19.29 -15.13 23.37
C GLU A 67 18.32 -14.00 22.98
N SER A 68 17.28 -14.37 22.25
CA SER A 68 16.16 -13.47 22.00
C SER A 68 14.96 -13.99 22.75
N GLY A 69 14.07 -13.15 23.24
CA GLY A 69 12.97 -13.49 24.16
C GLY A 69 12.24 -14.84 23.98
N ASN A 70 12.39 -15.45 22.80
CA ASN A 70 11.78 -16.74 22.45
C ASN A 70 12.79 -17.81 22.00
N ILE A 71 14.07 -17.50 21.86
CA ILE A 71 15.10 -18.42 21.35
C ILE A 71 16.13 -18.59 22.44
N HIS A 72 16.26 -19.83 22.95
CA HIS A 72 17.24 -20.23 23.94
C HIS A 72 18.25 -21.17 23.30
N PHE A 73 19.55 -20.93 23.55
CA PHE A 73 20.63 -21.72 23.00
C PHE A 73 21.22 -22.60 24.10
N ASN A 74 21.09 -23.92 23.96
CA ASN A 74 21.68 -24.92 24.84
C ASN A 74 22.85 -25.59 24.16
N TYR A 75 24.05 -25.45 24.73
CA TYR A 75 25.29 -25.96 24.10
C TYR A 75 25.55 -27.38 24.52
N SER A 76 25.84 -28.25 23.52
CA SER A 76 26.13 -29.67 23.73
C SER A 76 27.42 -30.06 23.04
N LEU A 77 28.21 -30.88 23.73
CA LEU A 77 29.43 -31.48 23.17
C LEU A 77 29.19 -32.83 22.52
N SER A 78 27.93 -33.27 22.42
CA SER A 78 27.56 -34.56 21.84
C SER A 78 27.84 -34.56 20.34
N PRO A 79 28.30 -35.69 19.75
CA PRO A 79 28.40 -35.82 18.31
C PRO A 79 27.03 -35.59 17.64
N VAL A 80 27.02 -34.94 16.49
CA VAL A 80 25.79 -34.56 15.75
C VAL A 80 24.89 -35.77 15.45
N ASP A 81 25.46 -36.92 15.14
CA ASP A 81 24.68 -38.15 14.83
C ASP A 81 23.98 -38.71 16.06
N THR A 82 24.60 -38.57 17.24
CA THR A 82 24.01 -38.96 18.51
C THR A 82 22.89 -38.01 18.91
N ALA A 83 23.10 -36.72 18.73
CA ALA A 83 22.11 -35.71 18.98
C ALA A 83 20.88 -35.86 18.05
N LYS A 84 21.08 -36.13 16.74
CA LYS A 84 19.99 -36.45 15.81
C LYS A 84 19.15 -37.65 16.22
N LYS A 85 19.79 -38.72 16.67
CA LYS A 85 19.08 -39.93 17.13
C LYS A 85 18.27 -39.66 18.41
N ARG A 86 18.80 -38.84 19.33
CA ARG A 86 18.14 -38.42 20.55
C ARG A 86 16.99 -37.49 20.29
N PHE A 87 17.15 -36.58 19.33
CA PHE A 87 16.21 -35.52 18.98
C PHE A 87 14.78 -36.00 18.68
N PHE A 88 14.64 -37.18 18.04
CA PHE A 88 13.33 -37.75 17.77
C PHE A 88 12.75 -38.55 18.92
N LYS A 89 13.61 -39.02 19.87
CA LYS A 89 13.16 -39.83 21.02
C LYS A 89 12.82 -38.99 22.27
N GLN A 90 13.52 -37.90 22.44
CA GLN A 90 13.35 -37.00 23.60
C GLN A 90 12.84 -35.66 23.11
N ASN A 91 11.83 -35.11 23.79
CA ASN A 91 11.21 -33.83 23.38
C ASN A 91 11.86 -32.61 24.06
N ASP A 92 13.17 -32.70 24.37
CA ASP A 92 13.87 -31.67 25.16
C ASP A 92 14.19 -30.41 24.33
N PHE A 93 14.35 -30.56 23.02
CA PHE A 93 14.68 -29.45 22.12
C PHE A 93 13.76 -29.40 20.91
N ASN A 94 13.61 -28.18 20.35
CA ASN A 94 12.80 -27.93 19.14
C ASN A 94 13.63 -27.94 17.87
N ALA A 95 14.94 -27.63 17.98
CA ALA A 95 15.87 -27.61 16.86
C ALA A 95 17.29 -27.97 17.31
N ILE A 96 18.13 -28.42 16.36
CA ILE A 96 19.59 -28.62 16.54
C ILE A 96 20.31 -27.74 15.55
N LEU A 97 21.15 -26.84 16.04
CA LEU A 97 22.05 -26.01 15.24
C LEU A 97 23.43 -26.67 15.21
N TYR A 98 23.83 -27.17 14.05
CA TYR A 98 25.15 -27.78 13.86
C TYR A 98 26.10 -26.85 13.12
N ILE A 99 27.23 -26.54 13.75
CA ILE A 99 28.27 -25.66 13.23
C ILE A 99 29.55 -26.48 13.05
N PRO A 100 29.91 -26.87 11.83
CA PRO A 100 31.11 -27.67 11.56
C PRO A 100 32.38 -26.83 11.63
N ARG A 101 33.54 -27.48 11.80
CA ARG A 101 34.86 -26.81 11.78
C ARG A 101 35.16 -26.07 10.49
N THR A 102 34.57 -26.51 9.39
CA THR A 102 34.74 -25.90 8.06
C THR A 102 34.16 -24.48 7.95
N VAL A 103 33.33 -24.05 8.91
CA VAL A 103 32.71 -22.68 8.91
C VAL A 103 33.75 -21.55 8.88
N LEU A 104 34.97 -21.79 9.37
CA LEU A 104 36.05 -20.79 9.38
C LEU A 104 36.60 -20.52 7.97
N THR A 105 36.64 -21.54 7.12
CA THR A 105 37.17 -21.47 5.75
C THR A 105 36.04 -21.27 4.74
N SER A 106 34.89 -21.92 4.95
CA SER A 106 33.69 -21.77 4.15
C SER A 106 32.49 -21.59 5.07
N PRO A 107 31.83 -20.44 5.07
CA PRO A 107 30.64 -20.19 5.91
C PRO A 107 29.41 -20.99 5.44
N GLU A 108 29.52 -21.71 4.34
CA GLU A 108 28.52 -22.65 3.86
C GLU A 108 28.69 -23.99 4.60
N GLY A 109 27.58 -24.61 5.03
CA GLY A 109 27.61 -25.91 5.69
C GLY A 109 27.15 -25.89 7.16
N ILE A 110 26.52 -24.80 7.59
CA ILE A 110 25.80 -24.75 8.86
C ILE A 110 24.42 -25.33 8.66
N PHE A 111 24.01 -26.27 9.51
CA PHE A 111 22.72 -26.95 9.40
C PHE A 111 21.85 -26.70 10.61
N LEU A 112 20.59 -26.31 10.35
CA LEU A 112 19.55 -26.23 11.36
C LEU A 112 18.57 -27.41 11.14
N TYR A 113 18.62 -28.41 12.03
CA TYR A 113 17.69 -29.53 12.01
C TYR A 113 16.51 -29.22 12.91
N TYR A 114 15.28 -29.46 12.46
CA TYR A 114 14.08 -29.09 13.18
C TYR A 114 12.98 -30.15 13.02
N LYS A 115 12.06 -30.20 13.99
CA LYS A 115 10.84 -31.02 13.90
C LYS A 115 9.72 -30.28 13.19
N LYS A 116 9.61 -28.97 13.47
CA LYS A 116 8.65 -28.05 12.88
C LYS A 116 9.44 -26.86 12.36
N GLU A 117 9.22 -26.51 11.09
CA GLU A 117 9.99 -25.48 10.41
C GLU A 117 9.93 -24.14 11.16
N PRO A 118 11.07 -23.60 11.59
CA PRO A 118 11.11 -22.29 12.26
C PRO A 118 10.75 -21.20 11.27
N GLY A 119 10.07 -20.17 11.75
CA GLY A 119 9.71 -19.01 10.93
C GLY A 119 10.94 -18.33 10.31
N LEU A 120 10.74 -17.67 9.15
CA LEU A 120 11.80 -16.96 8.42
C LEU A 120 12.58 -15.99 9.31
N LEU A 121 11.89 -15.26 10.21
CA LEU A 121 12.51 -14.31 11.14
C LEU A 121 13.48 -15.01 12.11
N THR A 122 13.13 -16.19 12.60
CA THR A 122 13.97 -17.00 13.48
C THR A 122 15.25 -17.47 12.77
N LYS A 123 15.11 -17.96 11.55
CA LYS A 123 16.24 -18.36 10.71
C LYS A 123 17.18 -17.16 10.48
N THR A 124 16.65 -16.03 10.05
CA THR A 124 17.44 -14.81 9.81
C THR A 124 18.11 -14.30 11.09
N TYR A 125 17.47 -14.43 12.25
CA TYR A 125 18.08 -14.07 13.52
C TYR A 125 19.30 -14.93 13.85
N ILE A 126 19.15 -16.27 13.75
CA ILE A 126 20.25 -17.22 13.98
C ILE A 126 21.40 -16.95 12.99
N GLU A 127 21.11 -16.77 11.70
CA GLU A 127 22.10 -16.43 10.66
C GLU A 127 22.89 -15.16 11.02
N LYS A 128 22.20 -14.09 11.41
CA LYS A 128 22.84 -12.83 11.82
C LYS A 128 23.72 -13.00 13.06
N GLN A 129 23.31 -13.79 14.05
CA GLN A 129 24.11 -14.05 15.25
C GLN A 129 25.38 -14.81 14.91
N ILE A 130 25.28 -15.84 14.07
CA ILE A 130 26.43 -16.62 13.62
C ILE A 130 27.38 -15.75 12.81
N GLN A 131 26.85 -14.96 11.85
CA GLN A 131 27.65 -14.05 11.04
C GLN A 131 28.40 -13.04 11.90
N LYS A 132 27.74 -12.41 12.89
CA LYS A 132 28.32 -11.45 13.81
C LYS A 132 29.52 -12.03 14.58
N GLU A 133 29.36 -13.23 15.14
CA GLU A 133 30.43 -13.87 15.91
C GLU A 133 31.56 -14.44 15.01
N LEU A 134 31.24 -14.91 13.82
CA LEU A 134 32.23 -15.36 12.85
C LEU A 134 33.10 -14.19 12.36
N GLU A 135 32.49 -13.05 12.05
CA GLU A 135 33.21 -11.83 11.68
C GLU A 135 34.15 -11.38 12.82
N LYS A 136 33.66 -11.32 14.07
CA LYS A 136 34.49 -11.00 15.23
C LYS A 136 35.67 -11.98 15.38
N SER A 137 35.42 -13.28 15.21
CA SER A 137 36.45 -14.29 15.31
C SER A 137 37.54 -14.14 14.25
N LYS A 138 37.16 -13.87 13.00
CA LYS A 138 38.09 -13.64 11.89
C LYS A 138 38.92 -12.35 12.10
N LEU A 139 38.28 -11.30 12.60
CA LEU A 139 39.00 -10.04 12.89
C LEU A 139 39.97 -10.19 14.05
N ARG A 140 39.63 -10.90 15.12
CA ARG A 140 40.54 -11.23 16.22
C ARG A 140 41.74 -12.07 15.76
N SER A 141 41.53 -13.06 14.89
CA SER A 141 42.60 -13.87 14.33
C SER A 141 43.57 -13.05 13.46
N SER A 142 43.08 -11.92 12.93
CA SER A 142 43.90 -10.94 12.17
C SER A 142 44.60 -9.89 13.06
N GLY A 143 44.57 -10.04 14.40
CA GLY A 143 45.23 -9.16 15.35
C GLY A 143 44.50 -7.83 15.61
N ILE A 144 43.23 -7.72 15.26
CA ILE A 144 42.42 -6.52 15.46
C ILE A 144 41.64 -6.66 16.79
N ASP A 145 41.81 -5.70 17.72
CA ASP A 145 41.15 -5.68 19.03
C ASP A 145 39.65 -5.37 18.91
N ASP A 146 38.86 -5.94 19.80
CA ASP A 146 37.40 -5.74 19.89
C ASP A 146 37.00 -4.26 20.02
N LYS A 147 37.80 -3.47 20.69
CA LYS A 147 37.61 -2.01 20.81
C LYS A 147 37.75 -1.30 19.47
N LEU A 148 38.70 -1.73 18.64
CA LEU A 148 38.86 -1.24 17.26
C LEU A 148 37.71 -1.69 16.36
N ILE A 149 37.21 -2.91 16.53
CA ILE A 149 36.06 -3.44 15.76
C ILE A 149 34.78 -2.63 16.06
N SER A 150 34.53 -2.31 17.32
CA SER A 150 33.38 -1.49 17.71
C SER A 150 33.51 -0.04 17.24
N ALA A 151 34.74 0.51 17.15
CA ALA A 151 35.00 1.84 16.61
C ALA A 151 34.90 1.90 15.07
N ILE A 152 35.23 0.78 14.39
CA ILE A 152 35.17 0.68 12.92
C ILE A 152 33.74 0.39 12.42
N LYS A 153 32.89 -0.23 13.24
CA LYS A 153 31.43 -0.41 12.92
C LYS A 153 30.72 0.95 13.02
N SER A 154 30.92 1.76 12.00
CA SER A 154 30.12 2.97 11.81
C SER A 154 28.75 2.55 11.26
N ASN A 155 27.69 2.74 12.04
CA ASN A 155 26.35 2.76 11.49
C ASN A 155 26.23 4.05 10.65
N VAL A 156 26.44 3.92 9.35
CA VAL A 156 26.25 5.04 8.42
C VAL A 156 24.76 5.14 8.13
N SER A 157 24.11 6.15 8.67
CA SER A 157 22.78 6.57 8.26
C SER A 157 22.92 7.79 7.36
N ILE A 158 22.40 7.70 6.12
CA ILE A 158 22.36 8.83 5.20
C ILE A 158 21.02 9.54 5.45
N THR A 159 21.09 10.78 5.92
CA THR A 159 19.90 11.63 6.01
C THR A 159 19.78 12.37 4.67
N THR A 160 18.69 12.14 3.96
CA THR A 160 18.39 12.88 2.72
C THR A 160 17.84 14.24 3.07
N VAL A 161 18.46 15.28 2.53
CA VAL A 161 18.08 16.68 2.72
C VAL A 161 17.79 17.25 1.33
N ASP A 162 16.60 17.77 1.15
CA ASP A 162 16.21 18.51 -0.04
C ASP A 162 16.69 19.96 0.09
N ILE A 163 17.35 20.49 -0.93
CA ILE A 163 17.86 21.86 -0.94
C ILE A 163 17.10 22.64 -2.01
N ASP A 164 16.37 23.67 -1.60
CA ASP A 164 15.68 24.55 -2.52
C ASP A 164 16.64 25.49 -3.27
N GLU A 165 16.14 26.19 -4.29
CA GLU A 165 16.93 27.15 -5.09
C GLU A 165 17.56 28.29 -4.25
N ASN A 166 17.07 28.51 -3.04
CA ASN A 166 17.57 29.54 -2.11
C ASN A 166 18.58 28.97 -1.10
N GLY A 167 18.87 27.65 -1.17
CA GLY A 167 19.81 26.99 -0.29
C GLY A 167 19.22 26.62 1.09
N TYR A 168 17.90 26.68 1.27
CA TYR A 168 17.26 26.21 2.50
C TYR A 168 17.17 24.70 2.51
N GLU A 169 17.67 24.10 3.58
CA GLU A 169 17.65 22.67 3.81
C GLU A 169 16.27 22.22 4.32
N LYS A 170 15.67 21.26 3.63
CA LYS A 170 14.43 20.62 4.03
C LYS A 170 14.67 19.13 4.24
N GLN A 171 14.49 18.67 5.46
CA GLN A 171 14.67 17.26 5.78
C GLN A 171 13.57 16.45 5.08
N SER A 172 13.93 15.62 4.10
CA SER A 172 13.00 14.79 3.34
C SER A 172 13.07 13.35 3.85
N SER A 173 11.94 12.81 4.27
CA SER A 173 11.84 11.37 4.54
C SER A 173 11.29 10.66 3.31
N GLN A 174 12.18 10.08 2.52
CA GLN A 174 11.84 9.30 1.34
C GLN A 174 10.89 8.13 1.70
N GLU A 175 11.07 7.52 2.87
CA GLU A 175 10.23 6.43 3.34
C GLU A 175 8.78 6.86 3.57
N LEU A 176 8.56 8.04 4.16
CA LEU A 176 7.21 8.58 4.35
C LEU A 176 6.57 9.01 3.03
N ALA A 177 7.33 9.66 2.14
CA ALA A 177 6.86 10.00 0.81
C ALA A 177 6.40 8.75 0.06
N MET A 178 7.17 7.65 0.16
CA MET A 178 6.85 6.34 -0.39
C MET A 178 5.53 5.78 0.15
N ILE A 179 5.34 5.78 1.47
CA ILE A 179 4.13 5.27 2.13
C ILE A 179 2.91 6.10 1.70
N VAL A 180 3.01 7.42 1.77
CA VAL A 180 1.91 8.33 1.43
C VAL A 180 1.55 8.23 -0.06
N GLY A 181 2.56 8.20 -0.93
CA GLY A 181 2.38 8.08 -2.38
C GLY A 181 1.73 6.76 -2.76
N TYR A 182 2.23 5.65 -2.20
CA TYR A 182 1.68 4.32 -2.46
C TYR A 182 0.24 4.20 -1.95
N ALA A 183 -0.02 4.62 -0.71
CA ALA A 183 -1.37 4.58 -0.14
C ALA A 183 -2.35 5.45 -0.94
N GLY A 184 -1.96 6.69 -1.28
CA GLY A 184 -2.80 7.60 -2.07
C GLY A 184 -3.13 7.06 -3.45
N GLY A 185 -2.12 6.61 -4.20
CA GLY A 185 -2.31 6.03 -5.53
C GLY A 185 -3.15 4.75 -5.50
N PHE A 186 -2.92 3.87 -4.53
CA PHE A 186 -3.70 2.65 -4.36
C PHE A 186 -5.17 2.92 -4.00
N ILE A 187 -5.43 3.87 -3.11
CA ILE A 187 -6.79 4.27 -2.75
C ILE A 187 -7.52 4.83 -3.98
N ILE A 188 -6.87 5.70 -4.77
CA ILE A 188 -7.45 6.23 -6.02
C ILE A 188 -7.80 5.09 -6.98
N TYR A 189 -6.87 4.16 -7.22
CA TYR A 189 -7.12 2.99 -8.06
C TYR A 189 -8.34 2.20 -7.59
N MET A 190 -8.37 1.86 -6.30
CA MET A 190 -9.45 1.06 -5.72
C MET A 190 -10.82 1.76 -5.88
N PHE A 191 -10.87 3.06 -5.61
CA PHE A 191 -12.11 3.83 -5.72
C PHE A 191 -12.56 3.98 -7.18
N ILE A 192 -11.66 4.30 -8.10
CA ILE A 192 -11.98 4.40 -9.53
C ILE A 192 -12.55 3.06 -10.04
N PHE A 193 -11.89 1.94 -9.70
CA PHE A 193 -12.33 0.63 -10.14
C PHE A 193 -13.68 0.23 -9.53
N LEU A 194 -13.85 0.35 -8.21
CA LEU A 194 -15.07 -0.04 -7.52
C LEU A 194 -16.28 0.79 -7.97
N TYR A 195 -16.13 2.11 -7.98
CA TYR A 195 -17.24 3.00 -8.33
C TYR A 195 -17.47 3.08 -9.83
N GLY A 196 -16.43 2.96 -10.65
CA GLY A 196 -16.58 2.84 -12.10
C GLY A 196 -17.34 1.57 -12.49
N ALA A 197 -17.00 0.42 -11.91
CA ALA A 197 -17.74 -0.82 -12.09
C ALA A 197 -19.19 -0.71 -11.58
N GLN A 198 -19.44 0.10 -10.55
CA GLN A 198 -20.79 0.36 -10.05
C GLN A 198 -21.62 1.18 -11.04
N VAL A 199 -21.01 2.15 -11.74
CA VAL A 199 -21.68 2.90 -12.83
C VAL A 199 -22.09 1.95 -13.93
N MET A 200 -21.16 1.10 -14.38
CA MET A 200 -21.42 0.12 -15.43
C MET A 200 -22.55 -0.82 -15.09
N ARG A 201 -22.48 -1.48 -13.91
CA ARG A 201 -23.56 -2.38 -13.44
C ARG A 201 -24.90 -1.69 -13.34
N GLY A 202 -24.94 -0.45 -12.84
CA GLY A 202 -26.19 0.32 -12.76
C GLY A 202 -26.79 0.66 -14.13
N VAL A 203 -25.95 0.85 -15.17
CA VAL A 203 -26.42 1.05 -16.55
C VAL A 203 -26.99 -0.25 -17.12
N ILE A 204 -26.31 -1.39 -16.92
CA ILE A 204 -26.78 -2.70 -17.38
C ILE A 204 -28.10 -3.07 -16.71
N GLU A 205 -28.22 -2.90 -15.40
CA GLU A 205 -29.43 -3.18 -14.62
C GLU A 205 -30.63 -2.39 -15.13
N GLU A 206 -30.47 -1.09 -15.39
CA GLU A 206 -31.53 -0.25 -15.94
C GLU A 206 -31.91 -0.64 -17.38
N LYS A 207 -30.92 -1.06 -18.20
CA LYS A 207 -31.12 -1.53 -19.56
C LYS A 207 -31.90 -2.86 -19.54
N THR A 208 -31.41 -3.84 -18.78
CA THR A 208 -32.05 -5.19 -18.70
C THR A 208 -33.48 -5.13 -18.18
N ASN A 209 -33.74 -4.25 -17.19
CA ASN A 209 -35.07 -4.05 -16.64
C ASN A 209 -35.96 -3.12 -17.47
N ARG A 210 -35.53 -2.67 -18.66
CA ARG A 210 -36.24 -1.73 -19.55
C ARG A 210 -36.66 -0.41 -18.89
N ILE A 211 -36.10 -0.07 -17.74
CA ILE A 211 -36.34 1.20 -17.03
C ILE A 211 -35.94 2.39 -17.92
N ILE A 212 -34.97 2.18 -18.77
CA ILE A 212 -34.42 3.18 -19.68
C ILE A 212 -35.48 3.65 -20.69
N GLU A 213 -36.34 2.78 -21.20
CA GLU A 213 -37.40 3.14 -22.18
C GLU A 213 -38.30 4.24 -21.61
N VAL A 214 -38.66 4.09 -20.31
CA VAL A 214 -39.47 5.10 -19.61
C VAL A 214 -38.68 6.37 -19.33
N MET A 215 -37.41 6.26 -19.00
CA MET A 215 -36.58 7.42 -18.63
C MET A 215 -36.23 8.29 -19.84
N ILE A 216 -35.94 7.69 -20.99
CA ILE A 216 -35.56 8.41 -22.23
C ILE A 216 -36.72 9.23 -22.79
N SER A 217 -37.98 8.83 -22.54
CA SER A 217 -39.16 9.65 -22.92
C SER A 217 -39.12 11.03 -22.26
N SER A 218 -38.45 11.16 -21.11
CA SER A 218 -38.44 12.38 -20.31
C SER A 218 -37.06 13.07 -20.22
N VAL A 219 -35.96 12.34 -20.45
CA VAL A 219 -34.58 12.82 -20.21
C VAL A 219 -33.66 12.41 -21.37
N LYS A 220 -32.76 13.30 -21.80
CA LYS A 220 -31.77 12.97 -22.84
C LYS A 220 -30.77 11.91 -22.32
N PRO A 221 -30.31 10.93 -23.15
CA PRO A 221 -29.36 9.88 -22.74
C PRO A 221 -28.10 10.41 -22.09
N PHE A 222 -27.54 11.50 -22.59
CA PHE A 222 -26.35 12.16 -22.00
C PHE A 222 -26.61 12.69 -20.58
N GLN A 223 -27.80 13.27 -20.35
CA GLN A 223 -28.18 13.77 -19.01
C GLN A 223 -28.34 12.60 -18.02
N LEU A 224 -28.87 11.47 -18.48
CA LEU A 224 -28.98 10.26 -17.67
C LEU A 224 -27.61 9.71 -17.29
N MET A 225 -26.70 9.57 -18.27
CA MET A 225 -25.33 9.13 -18.06
C MET A 225 -24.59 10.04 -17.04
N MET A 226 -24.60 11.37 -17.25
CA MET A 226 -23.94 12.31 -16.38
C MET A 226 -24.55 12.37 -14.98
N GLY A 227 -25.87 12.31 -14.87
CA GLY A 227 -26.55 12.27 -13.59
C GLY A 227 -26.17 11.03 -12.76
N LYS A 228 -26.04 9.88 -13.41
CA LYS A 228 -25.59 8.64 -12.77
C LYS A 228 -24.12 8.72 -12.34
N ILE A 229 -23.23 9.18 -13.22
CA ILE A 229 -21.79 9.33 -12.91
C ILE A 229 -21.61 10.26 -11.71
N ILE A 230 -22.22 11.45 -11.73
CA ILE A 230 -22.10 12.42 -10.64
C ILE A 230 -22.75 11.90 -9.35
N GLY A 231 -23.92 11.25 -9.45
CA GLY A 231 -24.59 10.66 -8.28
C GLY A 231 -23.72 9.63 -7.57
N ILE A 232 -23.06 8.75 -8.31
CA ILE A 232 -22.14 7.74 -7.76
C ILE A 232 -20.82 8.37 -7.28
N ALA A 233 -20.33 9.43 -7.94
CA ALA A 233 -19.19 10.22 -7.45
C ALA A 233 -19.42 10.75 -6.02
N LEU A 234 -20.60 11.31 -5.78
CA LEU A 234 -20.97 11.80 -4.46
C LEU A 234 -21.04 10.70 -3.40
N VAL A 235 -21.47 9.48 -3.78
CA VAL A 235 -21.41 8.32 -2.88
C VAL A 235 -19.97 7.99 -2.51
N GLY A 236 -19.06 7.93 -3.49
CA GLY A 236 -17.63 7.69 -3.28
C GLY A 236 -16.98 8.76 -2.41
N LEU A 237 -17.27 10.04 -2.67
CA LEU A 237 -16.79 11.16 -1.85
C LEU A 237 -17.29 11.05 -0.40
N THR A 238 -18.57 10.76 -0.21
CA THR A 238 -19.14 10.58 1.13
C THR A 238 -18.46 9.43 1.86
N GLN A 239 -18.24 8.31 1.19
CA GLN A 239 -17.55 7.17 1.80
C GLN A 239 -16.10 7.51 2.15
N PHE A 240 -15.39 8.20 1.28
CA PHE A 240 -14.01 8.65 1.54
C PHE A 240 -13.96 9.57 2.77
N LEU A 241 -14.83 10.56 2.86
CA LEU A 241 -14.88 11.46 4.01
C LEU A 241 -15.18 10.72 5.31
N LEU A 242 -16.13 9.77 5.27
CA LEU A 242 -16.42 8.93 6.42
C LEU A 242 -15.23 8.05 6.82
N TRP A 243 -14.48 7.53 5.85
CA TRP A 243 -13.27 6.75 6.13
C TRP A 243 -12.19 7.59 6.81
N VAL A 244 -11.95 8.81 6.34
CA VAL A 244 -10.99 9.75 6.97
C VAL A 244 -11.41 10.03 8.42
N ILE A 245 -12.68 10.38 8.65
CA ILE A 245 -13.21 10.68 10.00
C ILE A 245 -13.11 9.45 10.91
N LEU A 246 -13.51 8.27 10.43
CA LEU A 246 -13.47 7.03 11.22
C LEU A 246 -12.04 6.61 11.54
N THR A 247 -11.13 6.68 10.56
CA THR A 247 -9.71 6.34 10.79
C THR A 247 -9.10 7.28 11.81
N PHE A 248 -9.34 8.59 11.70
CA PHE A 248 -8.87 9.58 12.68
C PHE A 248 -9.44 9.29 14.08
N THR A 249 -10.73 9.00 14.18
CA THR A 249 -11.38 8.69 15.46
C THR A 249 -10.82 7.39 16.08
N ILE A 250 -10.65 6.34 15.27
CA ILE A 250 -10.12 5.06 15.73
C ILE A 250 -8.67 5.21 16.19
N THR A 251 -7.82 5.89 15.40
CA THR A 251 -6.41 6.10 15.77
C THR A 251 -6.27 6.93 17.04
N THR A 252 -7.08 7.98 17.21
CA THR A 252 -7.09 8.80 18.43
C THR A 252 -7.55 7.99 19.64
N ALA A 253 -8.61 7.18 19.50
CA ALA A 253 -9.10 6.32 20.56
C ALA A 253 -8.08 5.24 20.95
N VAL A 254 -7.46 4.59 19.95
CA VAL A 254 -6.42 3.56 20.19
C VAL A 254 -5.20 4.17 20.86
N ASN A 255 -4.73 5.33 20.38
CA ASN A 255 -3.62 6.04 21.00
C ASN A 255 -3.93 6.46 22.44
N GLY A 256 -5.14 6.96 22.70
CA GLY A 256 -5.56 7.35 24.06
C GLY A 256 -5.68 6.17 25.03
N VAL A 257 -6.10 4.99 24.56
CA VAL A 257 -6.32 3.81 25.42
C VAL A 257 -5.05 2.96 25.57
N LEU A 258 -4.29 2.75 24.49
CA LEU A 258 -3.14 1.83 24.50
C LEU A 258 -1.80 2.51 24.80
N LEU A 259 -1.65 3.80 24.48
CA LEU A 259 -0.38 4.51 24.59
C LEU A 259 -0.29 5.47 25.77
N ASN A 260 -1.34 5.55 26.60
CA ASN A 260 -1.45 6.54 27.69
C ASN A 260 -0.41 6.41 28.81
N ASN A 261 0.49 5.40 28.78
CA ASN A 261 1.48 5.21 29.87
C ASN A 261 2.94 5.03 29.45
N LYS A 262 3.29 4.88 28.18
CA LYS A 262 4.70 4.64 27.83
C LYS A 262 5.26 5.42 26.62
N TYR A 263 4.42 5.90 25.73
CA TYR A 263 4.84 6.53 24.47
C TYR A 263 4.10 7.83 24.17
N SER A 264 3.81 8.64 25.19
CA SER A 264 3.36 10.02 24.97
C SER A 264 4.44 10.78 24.20
N SER A 265 4.04 11.57 23.21
CA SER A 265 4.97 12.43 22.44
C SER A 265 5.84 13.32 23.35
N GLU A 266 5.34 13.70 24.53
CA GLU A 266 6.10 14.40 25.55
C GLU A 266 7.16 13.52 26.23
N ASN A 267 6.84 12.26 26.55
CA ASN A 267 7.81 11.32 27.11
C ASN A 267 8.88 10.93 26.07
N LEU A 268 8.49 10.87 24.79
CA LEU A 268 9.44 10.63 23.67
C LEU A 268 10.38 11.82 23.49
N LYS A 269 9.87 13.06 23.51
CA LYS A 269 10.68 14.27 23.48
C LYS A 269 11.60 14.37 24.69
N GLN A 270 11.11 14.08 25.90
CA GLN A 270 11.93 14.04 27.11
C GLN A 270 12.99 12.92 27.09
N ALA A 271 12.68 11.75 26.52
CA ALA A 271 13.63 10.66 26.35
C ALA A 271 14.72 11.00 25.31
N LEU A 272 14.36 11.79 24.28
CA LEU A 272 15.32 12.32 23.29
C LEU A 272 16.19 13.45 23.89
N GLU A 273 15.61 14.33 24.71
CA GLU A 273 16.30 15.48 25.31
C GLU A 273 17.17 15.09 26.51
N GLN A 274 16.76 14.10 27.31
CA GLN A 274 17.49 13.69 28.53
C GLN A 274 18.58 12.64 28.28
N GLY A 275 18.91 12.33 27.00
CA GLY A 275 20.06 11.50 26.62
C GLY A 275 20.22 10.26 27.50
N GLY A 276 19.21 9.37 27.49
CA GLY A 276 19.13 8.25 28.41
C GLY A 276 20.35 7.32 28.30
N ASP A 277 21.31 7.47 29.20
CA ASP A 277 22.49 6.61 29.34
C ASP A 277 22.14 5.15 29.69
N ASN A 278 20.86 4.89 30.06
CA ASN A 278 20.37 3.58 30.44
C ASN A 278 19.50 2.86 29.37
N MET A 279 19.37 3.43 28.17
CA MET A 279 18.64 2.78 27.09
C MET A 279 19.53 1.82 26.29
N ASN A 280 19.03 0.62 26.02
CA ASN A 280 19.67 -0.34 25.13
C ASN A 280 19.79 0.24 23.70
N GLN A 281 20.82 -0.15 22.95
CA GLN A 281 21.08 0.34 21.58
C GLN A 281 19.86 0.20 20.66
N ASN A 282 19.05 -0.86 20.83
CA ASN A 282 17.83 -1.08 20.07
C ASN A 282 16.70 -0.09 20.44
N GLU A 283 16.59 0.29 21.69
CA GLU A 283 15.62 1.29 22.16
C GLU A 283 16.00 2.69 21.69
N LYS A 284 17.30 3.03 21.74
CA LYS A 284 17.82 4.30 21.18
C LYS A 284 17.55 4.41 19.68
N ALA A 285 17.76 3.33 18.91
CA ALA A 285 17.47 3.30 17.49
C ALA A 285 15.96 3.45 17.21
N THR A 286 15.10 2.80 17.99
CA THR A 286 13.64 2.89 17.83
C THR A 286 13.12 4.28 18.14
N VAL A 287 13.62 4.89 19.24
CA VAL A 287 13.25 6.27 19.64
C VAL A 287 13.74 7.29 18.61
N LYS A 288 14.95 7.12 18.08
CA LYS A 288 15.48 7.98 17.01
C LYS A 288 14.64 7.86 15.75
N ASN A 289 14.34 6.64 15.28
CA ASN A 289 13.54 6.42 14.09
C ASN A 289 12.12 7.00 14.24
N MET A 290 11.50 6.91 15.42
CA MET A 290 10.22 7.53 15.71
C MET A 290 10.30 9.06 15.70
N GLY A 291 11.38 9.63 16.24
CA GLY A 291 11.64 11.08 16.20
C GLY A 291 11.82 11.60 14.77
N ASP A 292 12.61 10.91 13.98
CA ASP A 292 12.84 11.23 12.57
C ASP A 292 11.53 11.13 11.75
N MET A 293 10.70 10.10 12.00
CA MET A 293 9.38 9.97 11.40
C MET A 293 8.43 11.12 11.80
N MET A 294 8.40 11.51 13.08
CA MET A 294 7.54 12.61 13.54
C MET A 294 7.97 13.95 12.93
N GLY A 295 9.26 14.23 12.87
CA GLY A 295 9.80 15.43 12.21
C GLY A 295 9.48 15.48 10.71
N ALA A 296 9.53 14.34 10.04
CA ALA A 296 9.18 14.25 8.63
C ALA A 296 7.66 14.41 8.37
N ILE A 297 6.80 13.92 9.28
CA ILE A 297 5.33 14.11 9.19
C ILE A 297 4.98 15.61 9.29
N GLU A 298 5.64 16.36 10.16
CA GLU A 298 5.39 17.80 10.32
C GLU A 298 5.75 18.63 9.07
N GLN A 299 6.65 18.11 8.24
CA GLN A 299 7.10 18.77 7.00
C GLN A 299 6.23 18.45 5.78
N ILE A 300 5.35 17.46 5.86
CA ILE A 300 4.45 17.10 4.77
C ILE A 300 3.38 18.17 4.58
N ASN A 301 3.28 18.73 3.38
CA ASN A 301 2.18 19.64 3.04
C ASN A 301 0.87 18.87 2.80
N PHE A 302 0.19 18.51 3.90
CA PHE A 302 -1.08 17.79 3.85
C PHE A 302 -2.16 18.50 3.03
N VAL A 303 -2.16 19.84 3.00
CA VAL A 303 -3.15 20.60 2.22
C VAL A 303 -2.96 20.35 0.74
N LEU A 304 -1.73 20.38 0.25
CA LEU A 304 -1.40 20.05 -1.14
C LEU A 304 -1.79 18.60 -1.48
N ILE A 305 -1.38 17.64 -0.63
CA ILE A 305 -1.65 16.22 -0.87
C ILE A 305 -3.15 15.93 -0.92
N ILE A 306 -3.93 16.45 0.03
CA ILE A 306 -5.38 16.24 0.08
C ILE A 306 -6.06 16.95 -1.11
N GLY A 307 -5.64 18.16 -1.45
CA GLY A 307 -6.16 18.89 -2.60
C GLY A 307 -5.91 18.15 -3.92
N CYS A 308 -4.67 17.67 -4.12
CA CYS A 308 -4.31 16.87 -5.28
C CYS A 308 -5.02 15.51 -5.29
N PHE A 309 -5.12 14.85 -4.13
CA PHE A 309 -5.86 13.59 -4.02
C PHE A 309 -7.32 13.75 -4.46
N LEU A 310 -8.02 14.77 -3.97
CA LEU A 310 -9.40 15.04 -4.36
C LEU A 310 -9.53 15.33 -5.86
N PHE A 311 -8.60 16.11 -6.41
CA PHE A 311 -8.60 16.44 -7.83
C PHE A 311 -8.38 15.19 -8.70
N TYR A 312 -7.33 14.41 -8.43
CA TYR A 312 -7.00 13.21 -9.20
C TYR A 312 -8.01 12.09 -8.99
N PHE A 313 -8.54 11.95 -7.79
CA PHE A 313 -9.65 11.04 -7.53
C PHE A 313 -10.89 11.39 -8.36
N LEU A 314 -11.36 12.65 -8.28
CA LEU A 314 -12.55 13.06 -9.02
C LEU A 314 -12.33 13.01 -10.54
N GLY A 315 -11.21 13.55 -11.03
CA GLY A 315 -10.88 13.57 -12.45
C GLY A 315 -10.74 12.17 -13.02
N GLY A 316 -9.98 11.31 -12.35
CA GLY A 316 -9.81 9.91 -12.73
C GLY A 316 -11.13 9.13 -12.66
N TYR A 317 -11.88 9.28 -11.58
CA TYR A 317 -13.20 8.67 -11.45
C TYR A 317 -14.14 9.10 -12.59
N LEU A 318 -14.25 10.39 -12.89
CA LEU A 318 -15.13 10.90 -13.95
C LEU A 318 -14.72 10.35 -15.33
N LEU A 319 -13.42 10.31 -15.62
CA LEU A 319 -12.89 9.76 -16.87
C LEU A 319 -13.25 8.29 -17.03
N TYR A 320 -12.93 7.47 -16.03
CA TYR A 320 -13.17 6.03 -16.10
C TYR A 320 -14.64 5.65 -16.00
N SER A 321 -15.42 6.38 -15.21
CA SER A 321 -16.87 6.16 -15.12
C SER A 321 -17.58 6.44 -16.44
N ALA A 322 -17.10 7.40 -17.25
CA ALA A 322 -17.62 7.62 -18.58
C ALA A 322 -17.37 6.40 -19.50
N LEU A 323 -16.16 5.81 -19.45
CA LEU A 323 -15.84 4.58 -20.18
C LEU A 323 -16.68 3.40 -19.71
N PHE A 324 -16.79 3.20 -18.40
CA PHE A 324 -17.61 2.13 -17.83
C PHE A 324 -19.10 2.29 -18.15
N ALA A 325 -19.60 3.53 -18.20
CA ALA A 325 -20.97 3.81 -18.62
C ALA A 325 -21.19 3.45 -20.10
N ALA A 326 -20.22 3.78 -20.97
CA ALA A 326 -20.26 3.40 -22.38
C ALA A 326 -20.27 1.87 -22.55
N VAL A 327 -19.39 1.16 -21.85
CA VAL A 327 -19.35 -0.31 -21.82
C VAL A 327 -20.70 -0.87 -21.35
N GLY A 328 -21.21 -0.37 -20.21
CA GLY A 328 -22.49 -0.83 -19.67
C GLY A 328 -23.68 -0.60 -20.61
N SER A 329 -23.66 0.47 -21.42
CA SER A 329 -24.69 0.73 -22.42
C SER A 329 -24.64 -0.25 -23.62
N ALA A 330 -23.43 -0.73 -23.92
CA ALA A 330 -23.20 -1.60 -25.07
C ALA A 330 -23.58 -3.07 -24.78
N VAL A 331 -23.54 -3.50 -23.53
CA VAL A 331 -23.73 -4.92 -23.14
C VAL A 331 -25.17 -5.15 -22.66
N ASP A 332 -25.74 -6.31 -22.99
CA ASP A 332 -27.09 -6.70 -22.57
C ASP A 332 -27.09 -7.62 -21.34
N ASN A 333 -25.99 -8.35 -21.09
CA ASN A 333 -25.86 -9.32 -20.00
C ASN A 333 -24.61 -9.07 -19.18
N GLU A 334 -24.69 -9.32 -17.88
CA GLU A 334 -23.57 -9.16 -16.96
C GLU A 334 -22.40 -10.10 -17.28
N ALA A 335 -22.65 -11.28 -17.86
CA ALA A 335 -21.64 -12.24 -18.27
C ALA A 335 -20.70 -11.70 -19.38
N ASP A 336 -21.24 -10.93 -20.34
CA ASP A 336 -20.46 -10.36 -21.44
C ASP A 336 -19.62 -9.14 -21.01
N THR A 337 -19.89 -8.65 -19.81
CA THR A 337 -19.26 -7.43 -19.26
C THR A 337 -17.76 -7.57 -19.09
N GLN A 338 -17.26 -8.74 -18.68
CA GLN A 338 -15.85 -8.97 -18.40
C GLN A 338 -14.96 -8.74 -19.62
N GLN A 339 -15.44 -9.13 -20.82
CA GLN A 339 -14.70 -8.96 -22.06
C GLN A 339 -14.46 -7.49 -22.39
N PHE A 340 -15.44 -6.62 -22.15
CA PHE A 340 -15.33 -5.17 -22.42
C PHE A 340 -14.75 -4.37 -21.27
N MET A 341 -14.79 -4.91 -20.05
CA MET A 341 -14.19 -4.30 -18.87
C MET A 341 -12.66 -4.34 -18.92
N LEU A 342 -12.08 -5.44 -19.44
CA LEU A 342 -10.62 -5.62 -19.50
C LEU A 342 -9.90 -4.48 -20.20
N PRO A 343 -10.25 -4.03 -21.43
CA PRO A 343 -9.57 -2.93 -22.10
C PRO A 343 -9.61 -1.60 -21.33
N VAL A 344 -10.71 -1.34 -20.62
CA VAL A 344 -10.85 -0.16 -19.77
C VAL A 344 -10.00 -0.27 -18.53
N SER A 345 -9.82 -1.48 -17.99
CA SER A 345 -9.03 -1.73 -16.77
C SER A 345 -7.52 -1.79 -17.01
N ILE A 346 -7.07 -2.13 -18.25
CA ILE A 346 -5.65 -2.24 -18.57
C ILE A 346 -4.85 -0.98 -18.20
N PRO A 347 -5.27 0.26 -18.55
CA PRO A 347 -4.51 1.45 -18.16
C PRO A 347 -4.45 1.66 -16.64
N LEU A 348 -5.50 1.27 -15.89
CA LEU A 348 -5.48 1.29 -14.42
C LEU A 348 -4.45 0.32 -13.85
N ILE A 349 -4.39 -0.89 -14.41
CA ILE A 349 -3.40 -1.91 -14.02
C ILE A 349 -1.98 -1.41 -14.34
N ILE A 350 -1.79 -0.81 -15.52
CA ILE A 350 -0.51 -0.18 -15.87
C ILE A 350 -0.16 0.91 -14.86
N GLY A 351 -1.11 1.75 -14.45
CA GLY A 351 -0.90 2.78 -13.43
C GLY A 351 -0.38 2.20 -12.10
N ILE A 352 -0.95 1.10 -11.63
CA ILE A 352 -0.48 0.40 -10.41
C ILE A 352 0.93 -0.17 -10.59
N VAL A 353 1.20 -0.82 -11.72
CA VAL A 353 2.54 -1.38 -11.99
C VAL A 353 3.57 -0.27 -12.08
N MET A 354 3.25 0.82 -12.78
CA MET A 354 4.14 1.97 -12.91
C MET A 354 4.35 2.71 -11.59
N MET A 355 3.39 2.69 -10.68
CA MET A 355 3.54 3.26 -9.34
C MET A 355 4.72 2.64 -8.59
N GLN A 356 4.95 1.32 -8.71
CA GLN A 356 6.10 0.65 -8.11
C GLN A 356 7.44 1.14 -8.70
N TYR A 357 7.48 1.40 -10.01
CA TYR A 357 8.66 1.99 -10.67
C TYR A 357 8.91 3.42 -10.20
N VAL A 358 7.85 4.22 -10.12
CA VAL A 358 7.87 5.64 -9.76
C VAL A 358 8.39 5.87 -8.34
N ILE A 359 8.00 5.03 -7.40
CA ILE A 359 8.48 5.11 -6.01
C ILE A 359 10.00 4.99 -5.92
N ASN A 360 10.61 4.15 -6.78
CA ASN A 360 12.06 3.99 -6.81
C ASN A 360 12.77 5.07 -7.65
N ASN A 361 12.07 5.66 -8.63
CA ASN A 361 12.62 6.64 -9.57
C ASN A 361 11.58 7.75 -9.86
N PRO A 362 11.27 8.64 -8.90
CA PRO A 362 10.19 9.62 -9.03
C PRO A 362 10.46 10.68 -10.12
N GLU A 363 11.72 10.96 -10.43
CA GLU A 363 12.16 11.92 -11.47
C GLU A 363 12.47 11.25 -12.81
N GLY A 364 12.29 9.93 -12.91
CA GLY A 364 12.58 9.19 -14.13
C GLY A 364 11.67 9.59 -15.28
N SER A 365 12.17 9.50 -16.53
CA SER A 365 11.41 9.84 -17.73
C SER A 365 10.09 9.05 -17.87
N MET A 366 10.07 7.79 -17.46
CA MET A 366 8.83 7.02 -17.43
C MET A 366 7.86 7.54 -16.37
N ALA A 367 8.35 7.91 -15.18
CA ALA A 367 7.52 8.52 -14.15
C ALA A 367 6.84 9.80 -14.67
N PHE A 368 7.58 10.63 -15.38
CA PHE A 368 7.08 11.84 -16.01
C PHE A 368 5.94 11.54 -17.00
N TRP A 369 6.17 10.68 -18.01
CA TRP A 369 5.15 10.41 -19.02
C TRP A 369 3.89 9.76 -18.46
N PHE A 370 4.04 8.74 -17.60
CA PHE A 370 2.88 8.07 -17.01
C PHE A 370 2.10 8.95 -16.01
N SER A 371 2.75 9.97 -15.45
CA SER A 371 2.06 10.96 -14.61
C SER A 371 1.30 12.04 -15.40
N ILE A 372 1.56 12.18 -16.71
CA ILE A 372 0.85 13.15 -17.60
C ILE A 372 -0.27 12.47 -18.37
N ILE A 373 -0.10 11.20 -18.80
CA ILE A 373 -1.12 10.48 -19.58
C ILE A 373 -2.42 10.39 -18.75
N PRO A 374 -3.57 10.90 -19.25
CA PRO A 374 -4.82 11.02 -18.49
C PRO A 374 -5.33 9.72 -17.86
N PHE A 375 -5.04 8.58 -18.49
CA PHE A 375 -5.48 7.27 -18.03
C PHE A 375 -4.66 6.75 -16.84
N THR A 376 -3.40 7.10 -16.73
CA THR A 376 -2.51 6.63 -15.66
C THR A 376 -2.22 7.71 -14.63
N SER A 377 -2.33 8.99 -15.03
CA SER A 377 -1.99 10.13 -14.19
C SER A 377 -2.68 10.16 -12.82
N PRO A 378 -3.95 9.77 -12.65
CA PRO A 378 -4.57 9.83 -11.32
C PRO A 378 -3.85 8.98 -10.27
N ILE A 379 -3.30 7.84 -10.69
CA ILE A 379 -2.59 6.92 -9.81
C ILE A 379 -1.13 7.33 -9.70
N VAL A 380 -0.47 7.52 -10.85
CA VAL A 380 0.98 7.72 -10.92
C VAL A 380 1.39 9.09 -10.39
N MET A 381 0.64 10.15 -10.72
CA MET A 381 0.95 11.49 -10.23
C MET A 381 0.75 11.57 -8.70
N MET A 382 -0.31 10.94 -8.18
CA MET A 382 -0.52 10.89 -6.74
C MET A 382 0.63 10.20 -6.01
N ALA A 383 1.23 9.17 -6.61
CA ALA A 383 2.40 8.50 -6.06
C ALA A 383 3.67 9.39 -6.09
N ARG A 384 3.78 10.32 -7.05
CA ARG A 384 4.93 11.24 -7.20
C ARG A 384 4.86 12.46 -6.29
N ILE A 385 3.67 13.01 -6.02
CA ILE A 385 3.47 14.26 -5.28
C ILE A 385 4.25 14.34 -3.96
N PRO A 386 4.29 13.29 -3.12
CA PRO A 386 5.01 13.34 -1.85
C PRO A 386 6.55 13.47 -1.98
N PHE A 387 7.11 13.16 -3.16
CA PHE A 387 8.55 13.27 -3.40
C PHE A 387 8.99 14.69 -3.81
N GLY A 388 8.05 15.63 -3.94
CA GLY A 388 8.32 16.97 -4.43
C GLY A 388 8.34 17.01 -5.96
N ILE A 389 7.32 17.59 -6.57
CA ILE A 389 7.22 17.70 -8.03
C ILE A 389 7.23 19.17 -8.39
N GLU A 390 7.84 19.51 -9.53
CA GLU A 390 7.78 20.85 -10.07
C GLU A 390 6.33 21.27 -10.37
N PRO A 391 5.92 22.48 -9.97
CA PRO A 391 4.52 22.93 -10.12
C PRO A 391 4.01 22.88 -11.56
N TRP A 392 4.89 23.08 -12.56
CA TRP A 392 4.49 23.03 -13.96
C TRP A 392 4.12 21.60 -14.43
N GLU A 393 4.82 20.56 -13.93
CA GLU A 393 4.47 19.17 -14.22
C GLU A 393 3.11 18.81 -13.65
N LEU A 394 2.85 19.25 -12.41
CA LEU A 394 1.56 19.06 -11.76
C LEU A 394 0.44 19.73 -12.55
N MET A 395 0.63 20.99 -12.96
CA MET A 395 -0.35 21.73 -13.78
C MET A 395 -0.57 21.07 -15.14
N LEU A 396 0.49 20.63 -15.81
CA LEU A 396 0.41 19.93 -17.10
C LEU A 396 -0.41 18.65 -16.98
N SER A 397 -0.16 17.85 -15.96
CA SER A 397 -0.92 16.62 -15.67
C SER A 397 -2.39 16.91 -15.39
N MET A 398 -2.69 17.93 -14.57
CA MET A 398 -4.06 18.33 -14.27
C MET A 398 -4.81 18.77 -15.54
N VAL A 399 -4.20 19.58 -16.38
CA VAL A 399 -4.78 20.03 -17.66
C VAL A 399 -5.00 18.84 -18.57
N ALA A 400 -4.01 17.95 -18.72
CA ALA A 400 -4.12 16.74 -19.53
C ALA A 400 -5.27 15.84 -19.06
N LEU A 401 -5.44 15.66 -17.74
CA LEU A 401 -6.53 14.88 -17.17
C LEU A 401 -7.90 15.49 -17.49
N VAL A 402 -8.05 16.81 -17.36
CA VAL A 402 -9.31 17.51 -17.69
C VAL A 402 -9.63 17.37 -19.16
N LEU A 403 -8.66 17.60 -20.06
CA LEU A 403 -8.86 17.43 -21.49
C LEU A 403 -9.18 15.97 -21.86
N GLY A 404 -8.48 15.02 -21.23
CA GLY A 404 -8.75 13.58 -21.37
C GLY A 404 -10.17 13.23 -20.94
N PHE A 405 -10.62 13.73 -19.78
CA PHE A 405 -11.99 13.54 -19.31
C PHE A 405 -13.04 14.10 -20.29
N ILE A 406 -12.84 15.32 -20.78
CA ILE A 406 -13.77 15.95 -21.75
C ILE A 406 -13.85 15.10 -23.02
N GLY A 407 -12.70 14.71 -23.58
CA GLY A 407 -12.63 13.89 -24.78
C GLY A 407 -13.29 12.52 -24.62
N VAL A 408 -12.96 11.84 -23.51
CA VAL A 408 -13.54 10.53 -23.19
C VAL A 408 -15.04 10.62 -22.95
N THR A 409 -15.50 11.64 -22.21
CA THR A 409 -16.93 11.82 -21.95
C THR A 409 -17.74 12.10 -23.21
N TRP A 410 -17.16 12.88 -24.14
CA TRP A 410 -17.79 13.10 -25.44
C TRP A 410 -17.92 11.81 -26.24
N LEU A 411 -16.86 11.01 -26.25
CA LEU A 411 -16.80 9.73 -26.95
C LEU A 411 -17.76 8.71 -26.32
N ALA A 412 -17.72 8.60 -24.99
CA ALA A 412 -18.61 7.75 -24.20
C ALA A 412 -20.08 8.13 -24.39
N GLY A 413 -20.40 9.42 -24.43
CA GLY A 413 -21.76 9.91 -24.66
C GLY A 413 -22.36 9.50 -26.00
N ARG A 414 -21.54 9.41 -27.06
CA ARG A 414 -21.96 8.90 -28.37
C ARG A 414 -22.27 7.40 -28.32
N ILE A 415 -21.36 6.62 -27.73
CA ILE A 415 -21.57 5.17 -27.57
C ILE A 415 -22.81 4.91 -26.70
N TYR A 416 -22.93 5.63 -25.58
CA TYR A 416 -24.03 5.50 -24.65
C TYR A 416 -25.39 5.80 -25.32
N ARG A 417 -25.49 6.86 -26.10
CA ARG A 417 -26.73 7.24 -26.81
C ARG A 417 -27.24 6.13 -27.72
N THR A 418 -26.34 5.47 -28.47
CA THR A 418 -26.70 4.41 -29.41
C THR A 418 -26.88 3.07 -28.69
N GLY A 419 -25.95 2.71 -27.82
CA GLY A 419 -25.90 1.41 -27.14
C GLY A 419 -27.06 1.15 -26.20
N ILE A 420 -27.54 2.21 -25.52
CA ILE A 420 -28.61 2.07 -24.53
C ILE A 420 -29.99 1.72 -25.14
N LEU A 421 -30.14 2.02 -26.43
CA LEU A 421 -31.39 1.72 -27.18
C LEU A 421 -31.31 0.41 -27.97
N MET A 422 -30.12 -0.21 -28.05
CA MET A 422 -29.95 -1.45 -28.80
C MET A 422 -30.08 -2.66 -27.86
N TYR A 423 -30.97 -3.57 -28.18
CA TYR A 423 -31.24 -4.82 -27.46
C TYR A 423 -30.99 -6.06 -28.33
N GLY A 424 -30.54 -7.14 -27.71
CA GLY A 424 -30.50 -8.47 -28.31
C GLY A 424 -29.42 -8.72 -29.35
N LYS A 425 -28.48 -7.78 -29.52
CA LYS A 425 -27.40 -7.89 -30.49
C LYS A 425 -26.06 -8.10 -29.77
N LYS A 426 -25.35 -9.18 -30.11
CA LYS A 426 -23.97 -9.35 -29.62
C LYS A 426 -23.07 -8.22 -30.17
N VAL A 427 -22.67 -7.33 -29.29
CA VAL A 427 -21.85 -6.17 -29.65
C VAL A 427 -20.40 -6.62 -29.83
N ASN A 428 -19.76 -6.09 -30.89
CA ASN A 428 -18.33 -6.29 -31.18
C ASN A 428 -17.63 -4.93 -31.23
N TYR A 429 -16.32 -4.88 -31.04
CA TYR A 429 -15.53 -3.62 -31.13
C TYR A 429 -15.71 -2.87 -32.44
N LYS A 430 -15.93 -3.58 -33.57
CA LYS A 430 -16.25 -2.96 -34.88
C LYS A 430 -17.58 -2.21 -34.85
N GLU A 431 -18.56 -2.69 -34.09
CA GLU A 431 -19.85 -2.02 -33.95
C GLU A 431 -19.76 -0.80 -33.04
N LEU A 432 -19.01 -0.90 -31.93
CA LEU A 432 -18.72 0.25 -31.07
C LEU A 432 -18.07 1.39 -31.86
N TRP A 433 -17.12 1.06 -32.75
CA TRP A 433 -16.50 2.03 -33.65
C TRP A 433 -17.51 2.69 -34.59
N LYS A 434 -18.46 1.93 -35.17
CA LYS A 434 -19.54 2.47 -36.02
C LYS A 434 -20.46 3.41 -35.25
N TRP A 435 -20.75 3.11 -33.97
CA TRP A 435 -21.63 3.94 -33.14
C TRP A 435 -21.06 5.33 -32.84
N LEU A 436 -19.76 5.49 -32.91
CA LEU A 436 -19.10 6.79 -32.79
C LEU A 436 -19.46 7.76 -33.91
N PHE A 437 -19.72 7.22 -35.10
CA PHE A 437 -20.01 8.00 -36.30
C PHE A 437 -21.49 8.02 -36.68
N TYR A 438 -22.32 7.34 -35.90
CA TYR A 438 -23.75 7.29 -36.16
C TYR A 438 -24.38 8.68 -35.92
N LYS A 439 -24.90 9.29 -36.99
CA LYS A 439 -25.70 10.53 -36.97
C LYS A 439 -27.15 10.11 -36.81
N GLY A 440 -27.66 10.03 -35.60
CA GLY A 440 -29.07 9.86 -35.31
C GLY A 440 -29.70 11.19 -34.92
#